data_ee67ecc47e6b1a14cefcc52541b878fb
#
_entry.id   ee67ecc47e6b1a14cefcc52541b878fb
#
_cell.length_a   1.000
_cell.length_b   1.000
_cell.length_c   1.000
_cell.angle_alpha   90.00
_cell.angle_beta   90.00
_cell.angle_gamma   90.00
#
_symmetry.space_group_name_H-M   'P 1'
#
loop_
_entity.id
_entity.type
_entity.pdbx_description
1 polymer ?
#
loop_
_entity_poly.entity_id
_entity_poly.type
_entity_poly.pdbx_seq_one_letter_code
_entity_poly.pdbx_strand_id
1 'polypeptide(L)'
;MTLAELKASPKWLVGFSDISTLHGLSTRAGVMSIHGTMSSFLAKGGTDATSTLMRDLLLGNVPRYELPAHEQNIEGQASGMLVGGNLCTFVPNLGSQADATQGNDLILFVEEVGESMHNIDRQMRILQMNGVLNRCKGVILGEFADCGTEFTYGSVEAMLHEMLKEYGIPVLCGFPGGHGDVNLPLVMGAPVTIDVRADGATLQFNIDGTQCEVRTADITATATPAAARMVMAGKHE
;
A
#
# COMPACT_ATOMS: atom_id res chain seq x y z
N MET A 1 1.18 -23.52 0.62
CA MET A 1 0.40 -22.84 1.68
C MET A 1 -1.02 -22.69 1.17
N THR A 2 -2.01 -23.17 1.91
CA THR A 2 -3.43 -23.12 1.56
C THR A 2 -4.18 -22.18 2.51
N LEU A 3 -5.38 -21.74 2.12
CA LEU A 3 -6.25 -20.91 2.97
C LEU A 3 -6.56 -21.62 4.30
N ALA A 4 -6.75 -22.94 4.27
CA ALA A 4 -7.04 -23.73 5.47
C ALA A 4 -5.86 -23.78 6.45
N GLU A 5 -4.63 -23.95 5.93
CA GLU A 5 -3.41 -23.94 6.74
C GLU A 5 -3.16 -22.57 7.39
N LEU A 6 -3.34 -21.48 6.65
CA LEU A 6 -3.22 -20.12 7.18
C LEU A 6 -4.24 -19.88 8.31
N LYS A 7 -5.50 -20.27 8.11
CA LYS A 7 -6.55 -20.10 9.09
C LYS A 7 -6.34 -20.96 10.34
N ALA A 8 -5.83 -22.17 10.18
CA ALA A 8 -5.60 -23.11 11.30
C ALA A 8 -4.40 -22.71 12.17
N SER A 9 -3.42 -22.02 11.60
CA SER A 9 -2.21 -21.57 12.32
C SER A 9 -1.80 -20.18 11.87
N PRO A 10 -2.57 -19.13 12.23
CA PRO A 10 -2.30 -17.77 11.82
C PRO A 10 -0.95 -17.31 12.35
N LYS A 11 -0.16 -16.70 11.47
CA LYS A 11 1.14 -16.08 11.78
C LYS A 11 1.25 -14.77 11.02
N TRP A 12 2.05 -13.85 11.53
CA TRP A 12 2.40 -12.66 10.78
C TRP A 12 3.19 -13.04 9.54
N LEU A 13 2.64 -12.69 8.39
CA LEU A 13 3.32 -12.64 7.11
C LEU A 13 3.75 -11.19 6.89
N VAL A 14 5.04 -10.95 6.75
CA VAL A 14 5.62 -9.61 6.60
C VAL A 14 6.42 -9.53 5.31
N GLY A 15 6.20 -8.51 4.52
CA GLY A 15 6.93 -8.27 3.28
C GLY A 15 6.18 -7.33 2.36
N PHE A 16 6.70 -7.12 1.15
CA PHE A 16 6.09 -6.28 0.11
C PHE A 16 6.47 -6.83 -1.28
N SER A 17 6.17 -6.10 -2.36
CA SER A 17 6.51 -6.54 -3.72
C SER A 17 5.80 -7.85 -4.08
N ASP A 18 6.52 -8.90 -4.47
CA ASP A 18 5.98 -10.23 -4.80
C ASP A 18 5.15 -10.84 -3.67
N ILE A 19 5.40 -10.42 -2.41
CA ILE A 19 4.63 -10.87 -1.25
C ILE A 19 3.16 -10.40 -1.30
N SER A 20 2.82 -9.43 -2.16
CA SER A 20 1.44 -8.97 -2.38
C SER A 20 0.48 -10.11 -2.73
N THR A 21 0.94 -11.13 -3.48
CA THR A 21 0.15 -12.35 -3.73
C THR A 21 -0.17 -13.10 -2.42
N LEU A 22 0.79 -13.19 -1.52
CA LEU A 22 0.60 -13.88 -0.24
C LEU A 22 -0.26 -13.06 0.73
N HIS A 23 -0.21 -11.72 0.66
CA HIS A 23 -1.14 -10.84 1.38
C HIS A 23 -2.57 -11.10 0.93
N GLY A 24 -2.80 -11.22 -0.38
CA GLY A 24 -4.11 -11.59 -0.93
C GLY A 24 -4.61 -12.94 -0.38
N LEU A 25 -3.74 -13.95 -0.38
CA LEU A 25 -4.06 -15.26 0.17
C LEU A 25 -4.38 -15.21 1.68
N SER A 26 -3.61 -14.45 2.48
CA SER A 26 -3.86 -14.22 3.90
C SER A 26 -5.20 -13.55 4.14
N THR A 27 -5.50 -12.48 3.43
CA THR A 27 -6.79 -11.76 3.51
C THR A 27 -7.97 -12.69 3.19
N ARG A 28 -7.85 -13.53 2.17
CA ARG A 28 -8.85 -14.55 1.82
C ARG A 28 -9.03 -15.62 2.90
N ALA A 29 -7.99 -15.91 3.65
CA ALA A 29 -8.07 -16.81 4.80
C ALA A 29 -8.66 -16.13 6.06
N GLY A 30 -8.93 -14.82 6.03
CA GLY A 30 -9.34 -14.02 7.19
C GLY A 30 -8.20 -13.78 8.18
N VAL A 31 -6.96 -13.77 7.69
CA VAL A 31 -5.74 -13.53 8.48
C VAL A 31 -5.09 -12.24 8.00
N MET A 32 -4.86 -11.32 8.91
CA MET A 32 -4.13 -10.08 8.64
C MET A 32 -2.66 -10.38 8.35
N SER A 33 -2.03 -9.53 7.54
CA SER A 33 -0.61 -9.59 7.21
C SER A 33 -0.03 -8.17 7.11
N ILE A 34 1.28 -8.01 7.03
CA ILE A 34 1.91 -6.69 7.06
C ILE A 34 2.67 -6.47 5.76
N HIS A 35 2.17 -5.54 4.92
CA HIS A 35 2.93 -4.94 3.85
C HIS A 35 3.94 -3.97 4.46
N GLY A 36 5.21 -4.16 4.19
CA GLY A 36 6.27 -3.33 4.75
C GLY A 36 7.65 -3.96 4.59
N THR A 37 8.63 -3.37 5.24
CA THR A 37 10.04 -3.73 5.07
C THR A 37 10.33 -5.21 5.34
N MET A 38 11.22 -5.80 4.55
CA MET A 38 11.64 -7.20 4.69
C MET A 38 12.82 -7.33 5.67
N SER A 39 13.03 -8.56 6.18
CA SER A 39 14.10 -8.88 7.15
C SER A 39 15.51 -8.51 6.67
N SER A 40 15.75 -8.51 5.36
CA SER A 40 17.03 -8.09 4.78
C SER A 40 17.36 -6.61 5.04
N PHE A 41 16.35 -5.75 5.17
CA PHE A 41 16.52 -4.34 5.52
C PHE A 41 16.70 -4.18 7.04
N LEU A 42 15.98 -4.95 7.85
CA LEU A 42 16.14 -4.99 9.31
C LEU A 42 17.55 -5.41 9.72
N ALA A 43 18.15 -6.34 8.97
CA ALA A 43 19.53 -6.83 9.22
C ALA A 43 20.61 -5.75 9.02
N LYS A 44 20.32 -4.64 8.35
CA LYS A 44 21.24 -3.51 8.13
C LYS A 44 21.34 -2.52 9.30
N GLY A 45 20.76 -2.83 10.44
CA GLY A 45 20.85 -2.01 11.66
C GLY A 45 19.52 -1.81 12.39
N GLY A 46 18.39 -1.86 11.67
CA GLY A 46 17.05 -1.90 12.25
C GLY A 46 16.66 -0.72 13.17
N THR A 47 17.37 0.41 13.06
CA THR A 47 17.16 1.60 13.91
C THR A 47 16.51 2.76 13.17
N ASP A 48 16.30 2.62 11.86
CA ASP A 48 15.55 3.59 11.07
C ASP A 48 14.05 3.59 11.47
N ALA A 49 13.34 4.64 11.08
CA ALA A 49 11.94 4.83 11.45
C ALA A 49 11.04 3.70 10.95
N THR A 50 11.27 3.19 9.73
CA THR A 50 10.50 2.09 9.13
C THR A 50 10.66 0.81 9.94
N SER A 51 11.90 0.43 10.27
CA SER A 51 12.21 -0.75 11.07
C SER A 51 11.65 -0.64 12.49
N THR A 52 11.73 0.55 13.08
CA THR A 52 11.18 0.84 14.41
C THR A 52 9.66 0.68 14.42
N LEU A 53 8.95 1.29 13.48
CA LEU A 53 7.49 1.18 13.37
C LEU A 53 7.05 -0.26 13.08
N MET A 54 7.79 -0.99 12.25
CA MET A 54 7.51 -2.42 12.00
C MET A 54 7.61 -3.24 13.29
N ARG A 55 8.68 -3.06 14.06
CA ARG A 55 8.86 -3.73 15.34
C ARG A 55 7.75 -3.37 16.32
N ASP A 56 7.41 -2.08 16.42
CA ASP A 56 6.41 -1.58 17.34
C ASP A 56 5.02 -2.12 16.98
N LEU A 57 4.68 -2.19 15.69
CA LEU A 57 3.46 -2.84 15.20
C LEU A 57 3.39 -4.33 15.59
N LEU A 58 4.48 -5.08 15.42
CA LEU A 58 4.56 -6.48 15.82
C LEU A 58 4.42 -6.69 17.34
N LEU A 59 4.71 -5.64 18.14
CA LEU A 59 4.52 -5.62 19.60
C LEU A 59 3.15 -5.09 20.03
N GLY A 60 2.26 -4.78 19.08
CA GLY A 60 0.89 -4.35 19.34
C GLY A 60 0.68 -2.85 19.39
N ASN A 61 1.70 -2.05 19.02
CA ASN A 61 1.57 -0.60 18.84
C ASN A 61 1.13 -0.29 17.42
N VAL A 62 -0.14 0.00 17.23
CA VAL A 62 -0.76 0.19 15.92
C VAL A 62 -0.59 1.64 15.47
N PRO A 63 0.06 1.91 14.33
CA PRO A 63 0.26 3.27 13.86
C PRO A 63 -1.04 3.90 13.38
N ARG A 64 -1.24 5.18 13.71
CA ARG A 64 -2.18 6.09 13.06
C ARG A 64 -1.35 7.12 12.32
N TYR A 65 -1.42 7.09 11.01
CA TYR A 65 -0.63 7.96 10.15
C TYR A 65 -1.30 9.31 9.92
N GLU A 66 -0.51 10.38 10.06
CA GLU A 66 -0.85 11.74 9.63
C GLU A 66 0.04 12.10 8.44
N LEU A 67 -0.57 12.43 7.32
CA LEU A 67 0.10 12.78 6.07
C LEU A 67 -0.09 14.25 5.74
N PRO A 68 0.90 14.90 5.14
CA PRO A 68 0.74 16.26 4.62
C PRO A 68 -0.27 16.27 3.47
N ALA A 69 -0.72 17.48 3.11
CA ALA A 69 -1.53 17.68 1.92
C ALA A 69 -0.77 17.25 0.65
N HIS A 70 -1.49 16.69 -0.30
CA HIS A 70 -0.97 16.31 -1.61
C HIS A 70 -1.90 16.84 -2.71
N GLU A 71 -1.33 17.41 -3.77
CA GLU A 71 -2.12 18.07 -4.84
C GLU A 71 -3.09 17.15 -5.57
N GLN A 72 -2.79 15.85 -5.60
CA GLN A 72 -3.62 14.82 -6.25
C GLN A 72 -4.59 14.13 -5.27
N ASN A 73 -4.71 14.60 -4.04
CA ASN A 73 -5.71 14.09 -3.11
C ASN A 73 -7.13 14.34 -3.63
N ILE A 74 -8.05 13.41 -3.35
CA ILE A 74 -9.49 13.62 -3.49
C ILE A 74 -10.08 13.56 -2.08
N GLU A 75 -10.66 14.68 -1.65
CA GLU A 75 -11.19 14.85 -0.30
C GLU A 75 -12.37 13.91 -0.01
N GLY A 76 -12.47 13.49 1.23
CA GLY A 76 -13.55 12.67 1.76
C GLY A 76 -13.09 11.72 2.85
N GLN A 77 -14.06 11.06 3.46
CA GLN A 77 -13.80 10.06 4.49
C GLN A 77 -14.40 8.72 4.07
N ALA A 78 -13.65 7.64 4.28
CA ALA A 78 -14.12 6.30 3.99
C ALA A 78 -13.52 5.27 4.94
N SER A 79 -14.27 4.19 5.16
CA SER A 79 -13.81 3.02 5.91
C SER A 79 -14.05 1.75 5.12
N GLY A 80 -13.14 0.78 5.25
CA GLY A 80 -13.24 -0.49 4.56
C GLY A 80 -12.09 -1.42 4.91
N MET A 81 -12.06 -2.58 4.26
CA MET A 81 -10.96 -3.54 4.39
C MET A 81 -9.80 -3.12 3.50
N LEU A 82 -8.59 -3.01 4.06
CA LEU A 82 -7.39 -2.70 3.31
C LEU A 82 -6.94 -3.90 2.48
N VAL A 83 -6.88 -3.72 1.17
CA VAL A 83 -6.42 -4.72 0.20
C VAL A 83 -5.51 -4.07 -0.83
N GLY A 84 -4.66 -4.86 -1.49
CA GLY A 84 -3.79 -4.32 -2.53
C GLY A 84 -2.33 -4.71 -2.32
N GLY A 85 -1.41 -3.82 -2.70
CA GLY A 85 0.04 -3.95 -2.66
C GLY A 85 0.69 -3.49 -3.96
N ASN A 86 1.78 -4.16 -4.36
CA ASN A 86 2.41 -3.92 -5.66
C ASN A 86 1.44 -4.26 -6.79
N LEU A 87 1.19 -3.31 -7.66
CA LEU A 87 0.11 -3.37 -8.64
C LEU A 87 0.28 -4.52 -9.63
N CYS A 88 1.48 -4.67 -10.20
CA CYS A 88 1.79 -5.72 -11.15
C CYS A 88 1.75 -7.13 -10.54
N THR A 89 1.90 -7.26 -9.24
CA THR A 89 1.79 -8.53 -8.53
C THR A 89 0.37 -8.81 -8.04
N PHE A 90 -0.36 -7.74 -7.68
CA PHE A 90 -1.72 -7.82 -7.14
C PHE A 90 -2.77 -8.15 -8.22
N VAL A 91 -2.72 -7.45 -9.36
CA VAL A 91 -3.72 -7.58 -10.43
C VAL A 91 -3.81 -8.99 -11.02
N PRO A 92 -2.70 -9.72 -11.27
CA PRO A 92 -2.77 -11.09 -11.78
C PRO A 92 -3.48 -12.09 -10.87
N ASN A 93 -3.72 -11.74 -9.59
CA ASN A 93 -4.43 -12.62 -8.67
C ASN A 93 -5.96 -12.57 -8.80
N LEU A 94 -6.51 -11.65 -9.60
CA LEU A 94 -7.96 -11.55 -9.81
C LEU A 94 -8.55 -12.89 -10.28
N GLY A 95 -9.63 -13.32 -9.63
CA GLY A 95 -10.29 -14.60 -9.89
C GLY A 95 -9.56 -15.83 -9.31
N SER A 96 -8.38 -15.68 -8.71
CA SER A 96 -7.64 -16.75 -8.06
C SER A 96 -8.01 -16.92 -6.58
N GLN A 97 -7.37 -17.89 -5.90
CA GLN A 97 -7.50 -18.05 -4.44
C GLN A 97 -6.89 -16.87 -3.65
N ALA A 98 -5.99 -16.12 -4.25
CA ALA A 98 -5.34 -14.94 -3.66
C ALA A 98 -6.06 -13.63 -4.00
N ASP A 99 -7.21 -13.67 -4.66
CA ASP A 99 -7.99 -12.50 -5.01
C ASP A 99 -8.66 -11.88 -3.76
N ALA A 100 -7.98 -10.92 -3.14
CA ALA A 100 -8.47 -10.19 -1.99
C ALA A 100 -9.63 -9.22 -2.28
N THR A 101 -9.97 -9.02 -3.57
CA THR A 101 -11.01 -8.06 -3.98
C THR A 101 -12.43 -8.63 -3.95
N GLN A 102 -12.62 -9.86 -3.46
CA GLN A 102 -13.92 -10.54 -3.45
C GLN A 102 -14.95 -9.94 -2.46
N GLY A 103 -14.55 -8.97 -1.65
CA GLY A 103 -15.44 -8.27 -0.72
C GLY A 103 -16.05 -6.99 -1.31
N ASN A 104 -16.90 -6.36 -0.51
CA ASN A 104 -17.35 -4.98 -0.68
C ASN A 104 -16.67 -4.08 0.37
N ASP A 105 -16.84 -2.76 0.22
CA ASP A 105 -16.29 -1.76 1.13
C ASP A 105 -14.76 -1.92 1.28
N LEU A 106 -14.07 -1.88 0.14
CA LEU A 106 -12.62 -2.00 0.07
C LEU A 106 -11.94 -0.63 0.17
N ILE A 107 -10.80 -0.60 0.86
CA ILE A 107 -9.81 0.47 0.72
C ILE A 107 -8.65 -0.16 -0.07
N LEU A 108 -8.46 0.32 -1.29
CA LEU A 108 -7.44 -0.21 -2.20
C LEU A 108 -6.12 0.53 -2.01
N PHE A 109 -5.08 -0.18 -1.65
CA PHE A 109 -3.70 0.33 -1.64
C PHE A 109 -2.97 -0.17 -2.89
N VAL A 110 -2.30 0.74 -3.60
CA VAL A 110 -1.45 0.40 -4.75
C VAL A 110 -0.15 1.18 -4.72
N GLU A 111 0.93 0.50 -5.04
CA GLU A 111 2.27 1.04 -5.25
C GLU A 111 2.92 0.31 -6.43
N GLU A 112 4.01 0.86 -7.00
CA GLU A 112 4.70 0.20 -8.10
C GLU A 112 6.17 0.64 -8.20
N VAL A 113 7.00 -0.15 -8.91
CA VAL A 113 8.40 0.19 -9.17
C VAL A 113 8.81 -0.19 -10.59
N GLY A 114 9.49 0.75 -11.26
CA GLY A 114 10.17 0.51 -12.54
C GLY A 114 9.22 0.28 -13.73
N GLU A 115 7.93 0.53 -13.57
CA GLU A 115 6.93 0.31 -14.61
C GLU A 115 6.66 1.56 -15.44
N SER A 116 6.31 1.36 -16.71
CA SER A 116 5.82 2.45 -17.54
C SER A 116 4.42 2.90 -17.11
N MET A 117 4.13 4.18 -17.28
CA MET A 117 2.79 4.74 -17.01
C MET A 117 1.69 3.99 -17.80
N HIS A 118 1.95 3.58 -19.02
CA HIS A 118 1.03 2.77 -19.82
C HIS A 118 0.73 1.41 -19.19
N ASN A 119 1.70 0.79 -18.54
CA ASN A 119 1.48 -0.48 -17.87
C ASN A 119 0.64 -0.30 -16.62
N ILE A 120 0.94 0.75 -15.84
CA ILE A 120 0.14 1.12 -14.65
C ILE A 120 -1.33 1.43 -15.07
N ASP A 121 -1.54 2.22 -16.13
CA ASP A 121 -2.90 2.49 -16.64
C ASP A 121 -3.62 1.18 -17.01
N ARG A 122 -2.95 0.27 -17.73
CA ARG A 122 -3.54 -1.04 -18.08
C ARG A 122 -3.92 -1.86 -16.85
N GLN A 123 -3.07 -1.93 -15.83
CA GLN A 123 -3.36 -2.66 -14.60
C GLN A 123 -4.58 -2.05 -13.88
N MET A 124 -4.65 -0.74 -13.79
CA MET A 124 -5.80 -0.06 -13.20
C MET A 124 -7.08 -0.25 -14.03
N ARG A 125 -6.98 -0.27 -15.38
CA ARG A 125 -8.11 -0.59 -16.26
C ARG A 125 -8.59 -2.03 -16.06
N ILE A 126 -7.70 -2.98 -15.80
CA ILE A 126 -8.09 -4.36 -15.44
C ILE A 126 -8.90 -4.36 -14.15
N LEU A 127 -8.49 -3.63 -13.11
CA LEU A 127 -9.29 -3.47 -11.88
C LEU A 127 -10.66 -2.85 -12.16
N GLN A 128 -10.70 -1.81 -13.01
CA GLN A 128 -11.94 -1.16 -13.44
C GLN A 128 -12.88 -2.15 -14.15
N MET A 129 -12.38 -2.86 -15.16
CA MET A 129 -13.16 -3.81 -15.97
C MET A 129 -13.70 -4.98 -15.15
N ASN A 130 -12.98 -5.39 -14.10
CA ASN A 130 -13.42 -6.42 -13.17
C ASN A 130 -14.32 -5.86 -12.03
N GLY A 131 -14.71 -4.60 -12.11
CA GLY A 131 -15.60 -3.95 -11.15
C GLY A 131 -15.00 -3.78 -9.74
N VAL A 132 -13.67 -3.89 -9.61
CA VAL A 132 -13.00 -3.71 -8.32
C VAL A 132 -13.16 -2.29 -7.82
N LEU A 133 -12.93 -1.29 -8.68
CA LEU A 133 -13.04 0.13 -8.32
C LEU A 133 -14.45 0.51 -7.86
N ASN A 134 -15.50 -0.14 -8.39
CA ASN A 134 -16.88 0.06 -7.95
C ASN A 134 -17.16 -0.45 -6.53
N ARG A 135 -16.34 -1.36 -6.02
CA ARG A 135 -16.44 -1.90 -4.66
C ARG A 135 -15.51 -1.18 -3.67
N CYS A 136 -14.64 -0.31 -4.18
CA CYS A 136 -13.81 0.54 -3.35
C CYS A 136 -14.62 1.67 -2.71
N LYS A 137 -14.35 1.95 -1.45
CA LYS A 137 -14.81 3.13 -0.71
C LYS A 137 -13.75 4.22 -0.68
N GLY A 138 -12.50 3.88 -0.94
CA GLY A 138 -11.37 4.80 -1.03
C GLY A 138 -10.15 4.12 -1.61
N VAL A 139 -9.17 4.93 -1.99
CA VAL A 139 -7.90 4.46 -2.54
C VAL A 139 -6.74 5.13 -1.82
N ILE A 140 -5.69 4.38 -1.57
CA ILE A 140 -4.41 4.86 -1.07
C ILE A 140 -3.39 4.64 -2.18
N LEU A 141 -2.78 5.71 -2.66
CA LEU A 141 -1.67 5.68 -3.60
C LEU A 141 -0.37 5.76 -2.80
N GLY A 142 0.41 4.68 -2.85
CA GLY A 142 1.75 4.61 -2.31
C GLY A 142 2.77 5.28 -3.23
N GLU A 143 4.01 4.81 -3.19
CA GLU A 143 5.06 5.32 -4.05
C GLU A 143 5.09 4.61 -5.41
N PHE A 144 5.37 5.38 -6.46
CA PHE A 144 5.59 4.89 -7.83
C PHE A 144 7.06 5.13 -8.20
N ALA A 145 7.93 4.35 -7.53
CA ALA A 145 9.37 4.53 -7.62
C ALA A 145 9.90 4.14 -9.01
N ASP A 146 10.74 4.99 -9.60
CA ASP A 146 11.33 4.78 -10.93
C ASP A 146 10.31 4.47 -12.05
N CYS A 147 9.04 4.83 -11.84
CA CYS A 147 7.99 4.69 -12.85
C CYS A 147 8.12 5.78 -13.90
N GLY A 148 7.87 5.41 -15.17
CA GLY A 148 7.96 6.32 -16.29
C GLY A 148 6.94 7.46 -16.18
N THR A 149 7.35 8.66 -16.65
CA THR A 149 6.48 9.82 -16.76
C THR A 149 6.08 10.04 -18.21
N GLU A 150 4.80 10.25 -18.48
CA GLU A 150 4.28 10.57 -19.80
C GLU A 150 3.95 12.06 -19.88
N PHE A 151 4.17 12.66 -21.04
CA PHE A 151 3.97 14.10 -21.24
C PHE A 151 2.54 14.58 -20.95
N THR A 152 1.54 13.70 -21.08
CA THR A 152 0.13 14.06 -20.94
C THR A 152 -0.27 14.35 -19.49
N TYR A 153 0.26 13.59 -18.53
CA TYR A 153 -0.17 13.68 -17.13
C TYR A 153 0.90 14.25 -16.19
N GLY A 154 2.18 14.15 -16.57
CA GLY A 154 3.31 14.61 -15.76
C GLY A 154 3.71 13.66 -14.61
N SER A 155 2.75 12.97 -13.97
CA SER A 155 3.02 11.97 -12.95
C SER A 155 2.00 10.83 -12.99
N VAL A 156 2.34 9.69 -12.37
CA VAL A 156 1.43 8.54 -12.21
C VAL A 156 0.23 8.94 -11.36
N GLU A 157 0.46 9.66 -10.27
CA GLU A 157 -0.58 10.11 -9.35
C GLU A 157 -1.60 11.01 -10.06
N ALA A 158 -1.14 11.92 -10.94
CA ALA A 158 -2.03 12.78 -11.73
C ALA A 158 -2.88 11.96 -12.72
N MET A 159 -2.31 10.95 -13.36
CA MET A 159 -3.05 10.02 -14.22
C MET A 159 -4.12 9.25 -13.43
N LEU A 160 -3.73 8.72 -12.26
CA LEU A 160 -4.65 7.97 -11.41
C LEU A 160 -5.72 8.85 -10.78
N HIS A 161 -5.41 10.11 -10.43
CA HIS A 161 -6.40 11.09 -10.00
C HIS A 161 -7.49 11.27 -11.06
N GLU A 162 -7.12 11.50 -12.33
CA GLU A 162 -8.06 11.67 -13.43
C GLU A 162 -8.98 10.44 -13.60
N MET A 163 -8.45 9.23 -13.41
CA MET A 163 -9.24 8.00 -13.47
C MET A 163 -10.17 7.85 -12.28
N LEU A 164 -9.68 8.14 -11.06
CA LEU A 164 -10.38 7.82 -9.81
C LEU A 164 -11.43 8.87 -9.44
N LYS A 165 -11.30 10.12 -9.89
CA LYS A 165 -12.28 11.19 -9.59
C LYS A 165 -13.71 10.87 -10.03
N GLU A 166 -13.87 10.03 -11.06
CA GLU A 166 -15.18 9.63 -11.57
C GLU A 166 -15.97 8.75 -10.58
N TYR A 167 -15.27 8.12 -9.63
CA TYR A 167 -15.90 7.24 -8.63
C TYR A 167 -16.45 7.99 -7.41
N GLY A 168 -16.08 9.27 -7.22
CA GLY A 168 -16.57 10.08 -6.09
C GLY A 168 -16.15 9.52 -4.72
N ILE A 169 -15.01 8.83 -4.66
CA ILE A 169 -14.43 8.26 -3.44
C ILE A 169 -13.16 9.02 -3.05
N PRO A 170 -12.80 9.10 -1.75
CA PRO A 170 -11.55 9.71 -1.32
C PRO A 170 -10.33 8.97 -1.86
N VAL A 171 -9.32 9.74 -2.25
CA VAL A 171 -8.01 9.23 -2.68
C VAL A 171 -6.94 9.91 -1.84
N LEU A 172 -6.20 9.11 -1.10
CA LEU A 172 -5.04 9.51 -0.32
C LEU A 172 -3.80 9.25 -1.15
N CYS A 173 -3.10 10.30 -1.59
CA CYS A 173 -1.88 10.21 -2.38
C CYS A 173 -0.64 10.41 -1.53
N GLY A 174 0.48 9.80 -1.97
CA GLY A 174 1.80 10.01 -1.37
C GLY A 174 1.98 9.29 -0.04
N PHE A 175 1.28 8.18 0.20
CA PHE A 175 1.59 7.34 1.34
C PHE A 175 3.01 6.76 1.17
N PRO A 176 3.94 6.96 2.13
CA PRO A 176 5.31 6.47 1.99
C PRO A 176 5.37 4.96 2.25
N GLY A 177 4.91 4.20 1.28
CA GLY A 177 4.84 2.74 1.28
C GLY A 177 5.04 2.19 -0.12
N GLY A 178 5.89 1.18 -0.24
CA GLY A 178 6.29 0.57 -1.50
C GLY A 178 7.80 0.48 -1.65
N HIS A 179 8.31 0.82 -2.85
CA HIS A 179 9.71 0.66 -3.22
C HIS A 179 10.55 1.95 -3.12
N GLY A 180 10.03 2.98 -2.48
CA GLY A 180 10.77 4.21 -2.23
C GLY A 180 11.77 4.11 -1.07
N ASP A 181 12.30 5.27 -0.66
CA ASP A 181 13.29 5.35 0.43
C ASP A 181 12.68 4.98 1.80
N VAL A 182 11.39 5.12 1.95
CA VAL A 182 10.60 4.79 3.15
C VAL A 182 9.51 3.79 2.78
N ASN A 183 9.34 2.75 3.59
CA ASN A 183 8.27 1.77 3.39
C ASN A 183 7.55 1.51 4.72
N LEU A 184 6.61 2.39 5.06
CA LEU A 184 5.84 2.32 6.29
C LEU A 184 4.90 1.11 6.29
N PRO A 185 4.77 0.42 7.45
CA PRO A 185 3.97 -0.80 7.52
C PRO A 185 2.46 -0.53 7.37
N LEU A 186 1.80 -1.33 6.55
CA LEU A 186 0.35 -1.39 6.39
C LEU A 186 -0.17 -2.77 6.80
N VAL A 187 -1.24 -2.83 7.59
CA VAL A 187 -1.88 -4.09 7.98
C VAL A 187 -2.92 -4.48 6.93
N MET A 188 -2.54 -5.37 6.01
CA MET A 188 -3.40 -5.86 4.95
C MET A 188 -4.47 -6.81 5.50
N GLY A 189 -5.69 -6.70 4.99
CA GLY A 189 -6.85 -7.43 5.50
C GLY A 189 -7.45 -6.82 6.78
N ALA A 190 -6.90 -5.73 7.29
CA ALA A 190 -7.46 -5.00 8.44
C ALA A 190 -8.55 -4.02 8.00
N PRO A 191 -9.56 -3.77 8.85
CA PRO A 191 -10.45 -2.64 8.68
C PRO A 191 -9.69 -1.33 8.94
N VAL A 192 -9.81 -0.36 8.01
CA VAL A 192 -9.16 0.95 8.10
C VAL A 192 -10.14 2.08 7.83
N THR A 193 -9.78 3.26 8.31
CA THR A 193 -10.44 4.53 7.96
C THR A 193 -9.40 5.47 7.38
N ILE A 194 -9.72 6.08 6.24
CA ILE A 194 -9.00 7.22 5.68
C ILE A 194 -9.86 8.46 5.78
N ASP A 195 -9.25 9.60 6.13
CA ASP A 195 -9.89 10.91 6.16
C ASP A 195 -8.95 11.89 5.42
N VAL A 196 -9.35 12.30 4.23
CA VAL A 196 -8.57 13.14 3.31
C VAL A 196 -9.18 14.53 3.28
N ARG A 197 -8.39 15.55 3.61
CA ARG A 197 -8.79 16.95 3.72
C ARG A 197 -7.84 17.83 2.92
N ALA A 198 -8.22 19.08 2.74
CA ALA A 198 -7.41 20.07 2.02
C ALA A 198 -6.02 20.30 2.65
N ASP A 199 -5.90 20.15 3.97
CA ASP A 199 -4.67 20.41 4.73
C ASP A 199 -3.85 19.15 5.06
N GLY A 200 -4.33 17.96 4.71
CA GLY A 200 -3.64 16.69 4.95
C GLY A 200 -4.57 15.49 4.93
N ALA A 201 -4.06 14.36 5.33
CA ALA A 201 -4.85 13.14 5.43
C ALA A 201 -4.48 12.31 6.66
N THR A 202 -5.40 11.45 7.10
CA THR A 202 -5.11 10.45 8.12
C THR A 202 -5.46 9.05 7.64
N LEU A 203 -4.70 8.06 8.08
CA LEU A 203 -4.98 6.65 7.92
C LEU A 203 -4.93 5.99 9.30
N GLN A 204 -6.02 5.35 9.69
CA GLN A 204 -6.16 4.69 10.98
C GLN A 204 -6.63 3.24 10.80
N PHE A 205 -5.95 2.30 11.44
CA PHE A 205 -6.39 0.91 11.54
C PHE A 205 -7.41 0.76 12.67
N ASN A 206 -8.53 0.12 12.38
CA ASN A 206 -9.61 -0.13 13.34
C ASN A 206 -9.48 -1.55 13.92
N ILE A 207 -8.33 -1.83 14.52
CA ILE A 207 -7.97 -3.12 15.14
C ILE A 207 -7.54 -2.90 16.59
N ASP A 208 -7.56 -3.99 17.37
CA ASP A 208 -7.09 -3.96 18.76
C ASP A 208 -5.58 -3.67 18.83
N GLY A 209 -5.19 -2.87 19.80
CA GLY A 209 -3.80 -2.47 20.04
C GLY A 209 -3.69 -1.04 20.56
N THR A 210 -2.49 -0.66 20.97
CA THR A 210 -2.20 0.72 21.40
C THR A 210 -2.03 1.60 20.17
N GLN A 211 -2.89 2.59 19.98
CA GLN A 211 -2.78 3.53 18.87
C GLN A 211 -1.61 4.50 19.10
N CYS A 212 -0.76 4.64 18.09
CA CYS A 212 0.41 5.52 18.11
C CYS A 212 0.35 6.51 16.94
N GLU A 213 0.37 7.81 17.24
CA GLU A 213 0.41 8.86 16.22
C GLU A 213 1.75 8.86 15.48
N VAL A 214 1.71 8.90 14.17
CA VAL A 214 2.88 8.90 13.29
C VAL A 214 2.74 9.97 12.22
N ARG A 215 3.55 11.03 12.32
CA ARG A 215 3.62 12.07 11.30
C ARG A 215 4.59 11.65 10.21
N THR A 216 4.08 11.33 9.03
CA THR A 216 4.91 10.82 7.95
C THR A 216 5.93 11.84 7.45
N ALA A 217 5.61 13.14 7.52
CA ALA A 217 6.51 14.22 7.15
C ALA A 217 7.83 14.20 7.97
N ASP A 218 7.77 13.82 9.25
CA ASP A 218 8.96 13.76 10.11
C ASP A 218 9.89 12.61 9.70
N ILE A 219 9.33 11.54 9.14
CA ILE A 219 10.06 10.35 8.69
C ILE A 219 10.68 10.59 7.31
N THR A 220 9.90 11.08 6.36
CA THR A 220 10.37 11.32 4.99
C THR A 220 11.44 12.40 4.92
N ALA A 221 11.38 13.42 5.78
CA ALA A 221 12.39 14.47 5.88
C ALA A 221 13.77 13.98 6.38
N THR A 222 13.81 12.85 7.09
CA THR A 222 15.04 12.26 7.66
C THR A 222 15.58 11.09 6.83
N ALA A 223 14.81 10.59 5.87
CA ALA A 223 15.25 9.51 4.99
C ALA A 223 16.41 9.97 4.10
N THR A 224 17.54 9.30 4.20
CA THR A 224 18.71 9.57 3.35
C THR A 224 18.56 8.77 2.04
N PRO A 225 18.70 9.37 0.85
CA PRO A 225 18.41 8.73 -0.45
C PRO A 225 19.28 7.53 -0.84
N ALA A 226 19.95 6.87 0.07
CA ALA A 226 21.02 5.92 -0.21
C ALA A 226 20.61 4.42 -0.22
N ALA A 227 19.42 4.06 0.21
CA ALA A 227 19.09 2.64 0.45
C ALA A 227 18.41 1.93 -0.75
N ALA A 228 17.73 2.64 -1.63
CA ALA A 228 16.93 2.06 -2.71
C ALA A 228 17.71 1.64 -3.96
N ARG A 229 18.90 2.17 -4.21
CA ARG A 229 19.65 1.95 -5.47
C ARG A 229 20.36 0.60 -5.60
N MET A 230 20.29 -0.29 -4.62
CA MET A 230 21.16 -1.47 -4.58
C MET A 230 20.52 -2.79 -5.08
N VAL A 231 19.22 -2.79 -5.42
CA VAL A 231 18.53 -4.02 -5.82
C VAL A 231 18.50 -4.24 -7.35
N MET A 232 18.66 -3.19 -8.16
CA MET A 232 18.53 -3.28 -9.62
C MET A 232 19.87 -3.30 -10.42
N ALA A 233 21.04 -3.28 -9.75
CA ALA A 233 22.35 -3.29 -10.44
C ALA A 233 22.84 -4.70 -10.84
N GLY A 234 22.00 -5.73 -10.78
CA GLY A 234 22.40 -7.12 -10.96
C GLY A 234 21.80 -7.85 -12.16
N LYS A 235 21.31 -7.18 -13.20
CA LYS A 235 20.89 -7.88 -14.44
C LYS A 235 21.17 -7.04 -15.67
N HIS A 236 22.36 -7.21 -16.25
CA HIS A 236 22.65 -7.26 -17.69
C HIS A 236 24.15 -7.57 -17.88
N GLU A 237 24.47 -8.84 -17.93
CA GLU A 237 25.50 -9.43 -18.78
C GLU A 237 24.92 -10.71 -19.37
#